data_be68e1940e8966991ab09f9142f17134
#
_entry.id   be68e1940e8966991ab09f9142f17134
#
_cell.length_a   1.000
_cell.length_b   1.000
_cell.length_c   1.000
_cell.angle_alpha   90.00
_cell.angle_beta   90.00
_cell.angle_gamma   90.00
#
_symmetry.space_group_name_H-M   'P 1'
#
loop_
_entity.id
_entity.type
_entity.pdbx_description
1 polymer ?
#
loop_
_entity_poly.entity_id
_entity_poly.type
_entity_poly.pdbx_seq_one_letter_code
_entity_poly.pdbx_strand_id
1 'polypeptide(L)'
;MAAWGGHSGSGSARGYGMVNDYYGTINGMSFENNNGSSWHLTTRTNAMYRDLSAWTHVCWRYDSTQGTDSSRARMYVNGELITNLQSTTYPAQNADHSWNGGGYQFIGTNGTGTNGNNPHQGFDGYIAEVVAIDGTSLDPMDNLVETKNGVIIPKDPSGLTFGSEGFWLKFTNSSALGEDFSGNDNDFTVAGIGTFDQMTDTPTNNFCTINPLYRGDQTTDAKYGVISKGNLQHEFSGSTDGQCPCTHKTPASGKWYFEYVITGGG
;
A
#
# COMPACT_ATOMS: atom_id res chain seq x y z
N MET A 1 -7.67 -4.97 4.25
CA MET A 1 -6.25 -4.92 4.67
C MET A 1 -5.83 -3.45 4.76
N ALA A 2 -5.24 -3.02 5.85
CA ALA A 2 -4.87 -1.62 6.02
C ALA A 2 -3.47 -1.37 5.46
N ALA A 3 -3.34 -0.45 4.50
CA ALA A 3 -2.04 0.01 4.03
C ALA A 3 -1.40 0.98 5.03
N TRP A 4 -2.23 1.80 5.66
CA TRP A 4 -1.83 2.75 6.68
C TRP A 4 -2.94 2.93 7.72
N GLY A 5 -2.59 2.99 8.97
CA GLY A 5 -3.51 3.23 10.08
C GLY A 5 -2.86 4.02 11.20
N GLY A 6 -3.66 4.75 11.94
CA GLY A 6 -3.23 5.48 13.13
C GLY A 6 -4.24 5.29 14.27
N HIS A 7 -3.75 5.42 15.50
CA HIS A 7 -4.52 5.24 16.71
C HIS A 7 -4.18 6.33 17.73
N SER A 8 -5.17 6.91 18.37
CA SER A 8 -4.99 8.00 19.34
C SER A 8 -4.61 7.50 20.75
N GLY A 9 -3.52 6.75 20.88
CA GLY A 9 -2.94 6.41 22.20
C GLY A 9 -3.81 5.55 23.11
N SER A 10 -4.79 6.09 23.80
CA SER A 10 -5.52 5.41 24.88
C SER A 10 -7.00 5.11 24.59
N GLY A 11 -7.47 5.39 23.38
CA GLY A 11 -8.89 5.30 23.07
C GLY A 11 -9.22 4.35 21.91
N SER A 12 -10.50 4.24 21.63
CA SER A 12 -11.01 3.55 20.44
C SER A 12 -10.92 4.41 19.16
N ALA A 13 -10.37 5.63 19.26
CA ALA A 13 -10.25 6.53 18.13
C ALA A 13 -9.14 6.05 17.16
N ARG A 14 -9.47 5.90 15.90
CA ARG A 14 -8.61 5.30 14.90
C ARG A 14 -8.94 5.77 13.50
N GLY A 15 -7.92 5.92 12.66
CA GLY A 15 -8.06 6.27 11.27
C GLY A 15 -7.35 5.27 10.36
N TYR A 16 -7.87 5.03 9.18
CA TYR A 16 -7.33 4.09 8.22
C TYR A 16 -7.38 4.62 6.80
N GLY A 17 -6.32 4.36 6.06
CA GLY A 17 -6.37 4.20 4.62
C GLY A 17 -6.26 2.71 4.30
N MET A 18 -7.32 2.11 3.79
CA MET A 18 -7.36 0.68 3.49
C MET A 18 -7.35 0.44 1.98
N VAL A 19 -6.54 -0.53 1.58
CA VAL A 19 -6.60 -1.18 0.28
C VAL A 19 -7.20 -2.55 0.52
N ASN A 20 -8.21 -2.94 -0.25
CA ASN A 20 -8.97 -4.18 -0.08
C ASN A 20 -9.85 -4.18 1.18
N ASP A 21 -10.89 -3.35 1.16
CA ASP A 21 -11.81 -3.11 2.27
C ASP A 21 -12.41 -4.39 2.86
N TYR A 22 -12.40 -4.46 4.21
CA TYR A 22 -12.91 -5.60 4.97
C TYR A 22 -14.44 -5.57 5.15
N TYR A 23 -15.06 -4.38 5.11
CA TYR A 23 -16.44 -4.22 5.58
C TYR A 23 -17.51 -4.23 4.50
N GLY A 24 -17.22 -4.38 3.24
CA GLY A 24 -18.34 -4.37 2.31
C GLY A 24 -18.03 -4.58 0.85
N THR A 25 -17.00 -4.02 0.32
CA THR A 25 -16.64 -4.25 -1.08
C THR A 25 -15.29 -4.91 -1.13
N ILE A 26 -15.30 -6.20 -1.32
CA ILE A 26 -14.09 -6.98 -1.54
C ILE A 26 -13.29 -6.31 -2.68
N ASN A 27 -12.01 -5.98 -2.42
CA ASN A 27 -11.09 -5.31 -3.34
C ASN A 27 -11.36 -3.81 -3.62
N GLY A 28 -12.14 -3.13 -2.81
CA GLY A 28 -12.26 -1.67 -2.83
C GLY A 28 -11.20 -0.98 -1.99
N MET A 29 -11.17 0.35 -2.04
CA MET A 29 -10.38 1.18 -1.14
C MET A 29 -11.28 1.98 -0.22
N SER A 30 -10.79 2.29 0.98
CA SER A 30 -11.50 3.14 1.92
C SER A 30 -10.59 4.14 2.62
N PHE A 31 -11.23 5.19 3.11
CA PHE A 31 -10.66 6.22 3.96
C PHE A 31 -11.60 6.43 5.13
N GLU A 32 -11.18 6.10 6.32
CA GLU A 32 -12.06 6.01 7.46
C GLU A 32 -11.44 6.63 8.70
N ASN A 33 -12.28 7.26 9.53
CA ASN A 33 -11.90 7.73 10.86
C ASN A 33 -13.05 7.55 11.85
N ASN A 34 -12.70 6.97 13.01
CA ASN A 34 -13.56 6.84 14.18
C ASN A 34 -12.96 7.65 15.32
N ASN A 35 -13.77 8.45 15.99
CA ASN A 35 -13.33 9.30 17.11
C ASN A 35 -13.42 8.60 18.49
N GLY A 36 -13.61 7.28 18.49
CA GLY A 36 -13.79 6.49 19.70
C GLY A 36 -15.26 6.20 20.03
N SER A 37 -16.20 6.96 19.47
CA SER A 37 -17.64 6.80 19.69
C SER A 37 -18.40 6.57 18.40
N SER A 38 -18.00 7.21 17.31
CA SER A 38 -18.68 7.11 16.02
C SER A 38 -17.70 7.27 14.85
N TRP A 39 -18.09 6.72 13.70
CA TRP A 39 -17.43 6.97 12.44
C TRP A 39 -17.84 8.33 11.89
N HIS A 40 -16.93 9.29 11.83
CA HIS A 40 -17.18 10.61 11.29
C HIS A 40 -16.51 10.88 9.94
N LEU A 41 -15.71 9.93 9.49
CA LEU A 41 -15.25 9.83 8.11
C LEU A 41 -15.41 8.38 7.66
N THR A 42 -16.13 8.19 6.57
CA THR A 42 -16.22 6.92 5.86
C THR A 42 -16.40 7.21 4.40
N THR A 43 -15.38 6.94 3.59
CA THR A 43 -15.46 6.99 2.13
C THR A 43 -14.97 5.65 1.59
N ARG A 44 -15.76 5.03 0.71
CA ARG A 44 -15.47 3.73 0.11
C ARG A 44 -15.69 3.78 -1.39
N THR A 45 -14.80 3.15 -2.14
CA THR A 45 -14.91 3.12 -3.60
C THR A 45 -15.95 2.11 -4.06
N ASN A 46 -16.65 2.41 -5.16
CA ASN A 46 -17.39 1.40 -5.92
C ASN A 46 -16.44 0.58 -6.82
N ALA A 47 -15.34 1.19 -7.24
CA ALA A 47 -14.33 0.51 -8.04
C ALA A 47 -13.62 -0.57 -7.23
N MET A 48 -13.27 -1.67 -7.91
CA MET A 48 -12.52 -2.79 -7.35
C MET A 48 -11.14 -2.84 -8.01
N TYR A 49 -10.11 -2.92 -7.19
CA TYR A 49 -8.70 -2.96 -7.61
C TYR A 49 -8.20 -4.39 -7.47
N ARG A 50 -8.28 -5.16 -8.55
CA ARG A 50 -8.02 -6.60 -8.56
C ARG A 50 -6.72 -6.99 -9.21
N ASP A 51 -6.06 -6.06 -9.88
CA ASP A 51 -4.76 -6.32 -10.50
C ASP A 51 -3.66 -6.22 -9.44
N LEU A 52 -3.27 -7.37 -8.93
CA LEU A 52 -2.19 -7.48 -7.94
C LEU A 52 -0.80 -7.55 -8.58
N SER A 53 -0.72 -7.54 -9.92
CA SER A 53 0.56 -7.54 -10.65
C SER A 53 1.02 -6.13 -11.02
N ALA A 54 0.14 -5.13 -10.90
CA ALA A 54 0.44 -3.75 -11.23
C ALA A 54 0.67 -2.91 -9.97
N TRP A 55 1.74 -2.12 -9.99
CA TRP A 55 1.93 -1.08 -9.00
C TRP A 55 0.83 -0.03 -9.10
N THR A 56 0.27 0.34 -7.97
CA THR A 56 -0.81 1.33 -7.88
C THR A 56 -0.41 2.41 -6.89
N HIS A 57 -0.39 3.66 -7.34
CA HIS A 57 -0.24 4.79 -6.44
C HIS A 57 -1.56 5.11 -5.77
N VAL A 58 -1.58 5.19 -4.44
CA VAL A 58 -2.77 5.54 -3.64
C VAL A 58 -2.44 6.73 -2.76
N CYS A 59 -3.33 7.71 -2.72
CA CYS A 59 -3.19 8.86 -1.84
C CYS A 59 -4.51 9.11 -1.09
N TRP A 60 -4.39 9.32 0.21
CA TRP A 60 -5.46 9.81 1.09
C TRP A 60 -5.12 11.24 1.51
N ARG A 61 -6.00 12.15 1.18
CA ARG A 61 -5.84 13.58 1.48
C ARG A 61 -6.91 14.01 2.47
N TYR A 62 -6.49 14.65 3.56
CA TYR A 62 -7.37 15.19 4.57
C TYR A 62 -7.11 16.69 4.77
N ASP A 63 -8.14 17.49 4.65
CA ASP A 63 -8.10 18.94 4.90
C ASP A 63 -9.46 19.39 5.42
N SER A 64 -9.65 19.30 6.72
CA SER A 64 -10.94 19.64 7.36
C SER A 64 -11.29 21.13 7.32
N THR A 65 -10.37 22.01 6.93
CA THR A 65 -10.64 23.45 6.82
C THR A 65 -11.56 23.79 5.64
N GLN A 66 -11.70 22.88 4.68
CA GLN A 66 -12.50 23.08 3.47
C GLN A 66 -13.98 23.35 3.78
N GLY A 67 -14.56 24.37 3.10
CA GLY A 67 -15.97 24.71 3.26
C GLY A 67 -16.92 23.62 2.75
N THR A 68 -16.55 22.95 1.65
CA THR A 68 -17.30 21.83 1.07
C THR A 68 -16.89 20.53 1.75
N ASP A 69 -17.84 19.78 2.28
CA ASP A 69 -17.60 18.55 3.03
C ASP A 69 -16.85 17.47 2.23
N SER A 70 -17.23 17.24 0.97
CA SER A 70 -16.55 16.29 0.07
C SER A 70 -15.12 16.70 -0.31
N SER A 71 -14.71 17.92 0.03
CA SER A 71 -13.34 18.41 -0.16
C SER A 71 -12.45 18.16 1.04
N ARG A 72 -13.04 17.80 2.20
CA ARG A 72 -12.29 17.60 3.47
C ARG A 72 -11.54 16.28 3.52
N ALA A 73 -12.06 15.27 2.81
CA ALA A 73 -11.40 13.96 2.74
C ALA A 73 -11.56 13.39 1.33
N ARG A 74 -10.44 13.10 0.67
CA ARG A 74 -10.39 12.64 -0.72
C ARG A 74 -9.45 11.46 -0.86
N MET A 75 -9.78 10.58 -1.79
CA MET A 75 -8.93 9.49 -2.23
C MET A 75 -8.52 9.67 -3.68
N TYR A 76 -7.30 9.32 -3.98
CA TYR A 76 -6.76 9.35 -5.34
C TYR A 76 -6.11 8.01 -5.65
N VAL A 77 -6.26 7.57 -6.88
CA VAL A 77 -5.60 6.38 -7.41
C VAL A 77 -4.89 6.77 -8.70
N ASN A 78 -3.60 6.50 -8.77
CA ASN A 78 -2.76 6.91 -9.89
C ASN A 78 -2.90 8.40 -10.22
N GLY A 79 -2.96 9.23 -9.18
CA GLY A 79 -3.14 10.68 -9.28
C GLY A 79 -4.57 11.16 -9.55
N GLU A 80 -5.49 10.30 -9.94
CA GLU A 80 -6.87 10.67 -10.27
C GLU A 80 -7.77 10.67 -9.03
N LEU A 81 -8.57 11.74 -8.87
CA LEU A 81 -9.56 11.83 -7.79
C LEU A 81 -10.68 10.81 -7.99
N ILE A 82 -10.92 10.02 -6.97
CA ILE A 82 -12.03 9.06 -6.95
C ILE A 82 -13.33 9.77 -6.53
N THR A 83 -14.28 9.84 -7.46
CA THR A 83 -15.60 10.47 -7.24
C THR A 83 -16.74 9.46 -7.14
N ASN A 84 -16.56 8.24 -7.67
CA ASN A 84 -17.56 7.18 -7.62
C ASN A 84 -17.41 6.39 -6.31
N LEU A 85 -18.10 6.84 -5.27
CA LEU A 85 -18.05 6.31 -3.91
C LEU A 85 -19.33 5.56 -3.55
N GLN A 86 -19.19 4.44 -2.86
CA GLN A 86 -20.29 3.63 -2.34
C GLN A 86 -20.88 4.20 -1.04
N SER A 87 -20.01 4.73 -0.19
CA SER A 87 -20.41 5.28 1.11
C SER A 87 -19.64 6.58 1.34
N THR A 88 -20.35 7.59 1.83
CA THR A 88 -19.77 8.91 2.09
C THR A 88 -20.29 9.47 3.40
N THR A 89 -19.42 9.57 4.38
CA THR A 89 -19.57 10.41 5.56
C THR A 89 -18.33 11.26 5.64
N TYR A 90 -18.49 12.57 5.66
CA TYR A 90 -17.38 13.49 5.72
C TYR A 90 -17.25 14.13 7.10
N PRO A 91 -16.03 14.47 7.54
CA PRO A 91 -15.83 15.10 8.83
C PRO A 91 -16.46 16.49 8.90
N ALA A 92 -16.79 16.95 10.10
CA ALA A 92 -17.15 18.34 10.31
C ALA A 92 -16.00 19.26 9.91
N GLN A 93 -16.32 20.53 9.59
CA GLN A 93 -15.28 21.52 9.32
C GLN A 93 -14.42 21.72 10.56
N ASN A 94 -13.11 21.81 10.37
CA ASN A 94 -12.07 21.92 11.43
C ASN A 94 -12.04 20.73 12.41
N ALA A 95 -12.55 19.57 12.02
CA ALA A 95 -12.41 18.37 12.82
C ALA A 95 -11.00 17.78 12.68
N ASP A 96 -10.42 17.36 13.80
CA ASP A 96 -9.16 16.65 13.83
C ASP A 96 -9.34 15.21 13.36
N HIS A 97 -8.27 14.64 12.83
CA HIS A 97 -8.20 13.24 12.44
C HIS A 97 -7.34 12.44 13.43
N SER A 98 -7.76 11.21 13.70
CA SER A 98 -7.06 10.35 14.68
C SER A 98 -5.67 9.90 14.23
N TRP A 99 -5.30 10.07 12.97
CA TRP A 99 -3.97 9.74 12.48
C TRP A 99 -2.89 10.57 13.13
N ASN A 100 -3.17 11.86 13.34
CA ASN A 100 -2.22 12.83 13.89
C ASN A 100 -2.52 13.17 15.35
N GLY A 101 -3.17 12.26 16.07
CA GLY A 101 -3.63 12.47 17.44
C GLY A 101 -2.64 12.14 18.53
N GLY A 102 -1.32 12.10 18.25
CA GLY A 102 -0.27 11.79 19.21
C GLY A 102 -0.23 10.33 19.65
N GLY A 103 -0.82 9.43 18.89
CA GLY A 103 -0.80 7.99 19.11
C GLY A 103 0.14 7.26 18.17
N TYR A 104 -0.10 5.96 18.00
CA TYR A 104 0.74 5.12 17.14
C TYR A 104 0.31 5.21 15.68
N GLN A 105 1.30 5.21 14.78
CA GLN A 105 1.14 5.07 13.34
C GLN A 105 1.58 3.68 12.90
N PHE A 106 0.88 3.10 11.92
CA PHE A 106 1.15 1.76 11.41
C PHE A 106 1.16 1.74 9.89
N ILE A 107 2.14 1.09 9.31
CA ILE A 107 2.21 0.78 7.88
C ILE A 107 2.04 -0.73 7.71
N GLY A 108 1.20 -1.14 6.76
CA GLY A 108 0.93 -2.55 6.48
C GLY A 108 -0.03 -3.24 7.45
N THR A 109 -0.56 -2.52 8.44
CA THR A 109 -1.54 -3.06 9.40
C THR A 109 -2.44 -1.96 9.96
N ASN A 110 -3.57 -2.36 10.56
CA ASN A 110 -4.45 -1.44 11.27
C ASN A 110 -4.36 -1.61 12.79
N GLY A 111 -3.25 -1.71 13.39
CA GLY A 111 -3.10 -1.97 14.82
C GLY A 111 -4.33 -1.59 15.68
N THR A 112 -4.90 -2.53 16.40
CA THR A 112 -5.97 -2.28 17.36
C THR A 112 -5.45 -2.54 18.78
N GLY A 113 -5.62 -1.58 19.69
CA GLY A 113 -5.17 -1.72 21.06
C GLY A 113 -4.16 -0.65 21.47
N THR A 114 -3.90 -0.55 22.77
CA THR A 114 -3.07 0.50 23.37
C THR A 114 -1.60 0.48 22.98
N ASN A 115 -1.13 -0.60 22.35
CA ASN A 115 0.29 -0.80 22.02
C ASN A 115 0.52 -1.26 20.57
N GLY A 116 -0.47 -1.16 19.69
CA GLY A 116 -0.30 -1.63 18.30
C GLY A 116 -0.09 -3.13 18.13
N ASN A 117 -0.16 -3.90 19.19
CA ASN A 117 0.22 -5.31 19.24
C ASN A 117 -0.87 -6.28 18.77
N ASN A 118 -1.94 -5.77 18.16
CA ASN A 118 -2.99 -6.63 17.62
C ASN A 118 -3.11 -6.40 16.10
N PRO A 119 -2.28 -7.04 15.28
CA PRO A 119 -2.30 -6.92 13.83
C PRO A 119 -3.52 -7.64 13.26
N HIS A 120 -4.71 -7.06 13.45
CA HIS A 120 -5.86 -7.47 12.67
C HIS A 120 -5.77 -6.81 11.30
N GLN A 121 -5.87 -7.58 10.23
CA GLN A 121 -5.93 -7.07 8.87
C GLN A 121 -4.57 -6.56 8.33
N GLY A 122 -3.52 -7.37 8.49
CA GLY A 122 -2.25 -7.14 7.82
C GLY A 122 -2.40 -6.98 6.30
N PHE A 123 -1.61 -6.11 5.72
CA PHE A 123 -1.50 -5.96 4.27
C PHE A 123 -0.73 -7.15 3.70
N ASP A 124 -1.32 -7.82 2.73
CA ASP A 124 -0.68 -8.92 1.99
C ASP A 124 -0.35 -8.40 0.59
N GLY A 125 0.89 -8.02 0.39
CA GLY A 125 1.36 -7.40 -0.84
C GLY A 125 2.68 -6.66 -0.64
N TYR A 126 3.06 -5.84 -1.63
CA TYR A 126 4.29 -5.07 -1.64
C TYR A 126 4.01 -3.59 -1.49
N ILE A 127 4.85 -2.90 -0.74
CA ILE A 127 4.83 -1.44 -0.56
C ILE A 127 6.20 -0.93 -0.99
N ALA A 128 6.23 -0.08 -2.01
CA ALA A 128 7.49 0.46 -2.53
C ALA A 128 7.96 1.70 -1.79
N GLU A 129 7.01 2.54 -1.39
CA GLU A 129 7.31 3.84 -0.79
C GLU A 129 6.10 4.34 -0.01
N VAL A 130 6.33 5.03 1.10
CA VAL A 130 5.28 5.72 1.85
C VAL A 130 5.75 7.14 2.16
N VAL A 131 4.92 8.10 1.76
CA VAL A 131 5.12 9.53 2.02
C VAL A 131 3.95 10.04 2.84
N ALA A 132 4.23 10.64 3.97
CA ALA A 132 3.27 11.37 4.79
C ALA A 132 3.69 12.83 4.92
N ILE A 133 2.75 13.74 4.69
CA ILE A 133 2.97 15.18 4.78
C ILE A 133 2.03 15.75 5.82
N ASP A 134 2.59 16.41 6.80
CA ASP A 134 1.89 17.08 7.86
C ASP A 134 1.76 18.60 7.60
N GLY A 135 0.63 19.16 7.99
CA GLY A 135 0.35 20.61 7.92
C GLY A 135 0.03 21.15 6.53
N THR A 136 0.20 20.36 5.45
CA THR A 136 -0.10 20.79 4.09
C THR A 136 -0.82 19.72 3.31
N SER A 137 -1.92 20.11 2.66
CA SER A 137 -2.74 19.21 1.84
C SER A 137 -2.39 19.37 0.35
N LEU A 138 -1.43 18.60 -0.13
CA LEU A 138 -0.92 18.67 -1.52
C LEU A 138 -1.88 18.01 -2.52
N ASP A 139 -1.85 18.48 -3.77
CA ASP A 139 -2.47 17.76 -4.88
C ASP A 139 -1.50 16.67 -5.38
N PRO A 140 -1.95 15.39 -5.47
CA PRO A 140 -1.06 14.30 -5.85
C PRO A 140 -0.50 14.44 -7.27
N MET A 141 -1.29 14.90 -8.23
CA MET A 141 -0.82 15.03 -9.63
C MET A 141 0.29 16.06 -9.78
N ASP A 142 0.21 17.13 -9.01
CA ASP A 142 1.21 18.19 -9.09
C ASP A 142 2.49 17.83 -8.34
N ASN A 143 2.38 17.06 -7.24
CA ASN A 143 3.45 16.94 -6.25
C ASN A 143 3.99 15.53 -6.05
N LEU A 144 3.16 14.48 -6.20
CA LEU A 144 3.50 13.13 -5.74
C LEU A 144 3.64 12.12 -6.89
N VAL A 145 3.08 12.39 -8.05
CA VAL A 145 3.18 11.50 -9.21
C VAL A 145 3.52 12.27 -10.47
N GLU A 146 4.07 11.56 -11.44
CA GLU A 146 4.31 12.06 -12.80
C GLU A 146 3.96 10.99 -13.84
N THR A 147 3.73 11.43 -15.07
CA THR A 147 3.51 10.51 -16.20
C THR A 147 4.81 10.36 -16.98
N LYS A 148 5.32 9.13 -17.04
CA LYS A 148 6.51 8.80 -17.85
C LYS A 148 6.17 7.68 -18.83
N ASN A 149 6.32 7.95 -20.11
CA ASN A 149 5.97 7.02 -21.20
C ASN A 149 4.52 6.49 -21.12
N GLY A 150 3.58 7.33 -20.67
CA GLY A 150 2.16 6.95 -20.51
C GLY A 150 1.84 6.17 -19.23
N VAL A 151 2.82 5.96 -18.35
CA VAL A 151 2.65 5.29 -17.05
C VAL A 151 2.77 6.31 -15.94
N ILE A 152 1.86 6.24 -14.97
CA ILE A 152 1.95 7.03 -13.74
C ILE A 152 2.96 6.38 -12.81
N ILE A 153 3.96 7.16 -12.40
CA ILE A 153 4.99 6.75 -11.45
C ILE A 153 5.11 7.77 -10.32
N PRO A 154 5.64 7.39 -9.15
CA PRO A 154 5.93 8.34 -8.07
C PRO A 154 6.97 9.38 -8.53
N LYS A 155 6.77 10.63 -8.13
CA LYS A 155 7.80 11.66 -8.14
C LYS A 155 8.75 11.48 -6.97
N ASP A 156 9.98 11.94 -7.11
CA ASP A 156 10.93 12.08 -6.01
C ASP A 156 10.42 13.15 -5.03
N PRO A 157 10.05 12.80 -3.79
CA PRO A 157 9.52 13.73 -2.81
C PRO A 157 10.59 14.51 -2.04
N SER A 158 11.88 14.35 -2.35
CA SER A 158 13.00 14.97 -1.62
C SER A 158 12.95 16.50 -1.56
N GLY A 159 12.21 17.14 -2.48
CA GLY A 159 11.99 18.60 -2.50
C GLY A 159 10.77 19.07 -1.70
N LEU A 160 10.01 18.18 -1.08
CA LEU A 160 8.82 18.53 -0.34
C LEU A 160 9.15 18.92 1.12
N THR A 161 8.26 19.72 1.71
CA THR A 161 8.27 19.98 3.15
C THR A 161 7.34 18.98 3.83
N PHE A 162 7.87 18.12 4.68
CA PHE A 162 7.11 17.03 5.29
C PHE A 162 6.30 17.46 6.53
N GLY A 163 6.62 18.63 7.14
CA GLY A 163 6.07 19.02 8.44
C GLY A 163 6.76 18.25 9.57
N SER A 164 6.39 18.49 10.83
CA SER A 164 7.08 17.88 11.98
C SER A 164 6.72 16.40 12.18
N GLU A 165 5.50 16.02 11.86
CA GLU A 165 4.99 14.65 12.00
C GLU A 165 5.01 13.86 10.67
N GLY A 166 5.48 14.49 9.59
CA GLY A 166 5.62 13.85 8.28
C GLY A 166 6.82 12.92 8.22
N PHE A 167 6.79 11.96 7.30
CA PHE A 167 7.86 11.00 7.11
C PHE A 167 7.95 10.52 5.66
N TRP A 168 9.08 9.91 5.30
CA TRP A 168 9.32 9.32 4.00
C TRP A 168 10.06 7.99 4.13
N LEU A 169 9.32 6.88 4.02
CA LEU A 169 9.87 5.52 4.07
C LEU A 169 10.16 5.03 2.65
N LYS A 170 11.42 4.79 2.34
CA LYS A 170 11.87 4.29 1.02
C LYS A 170 12.01 2.79 0.94
N PHE A 171 12.14 2.11 2.08
CA PHE A 171 12.43 0.67 2.18
C PHE A 171 13.69 0.23 1.42
N THR A 172 14.62 1.15 1.18
CA THR A 172 15.86 0.87 0.41
C THR A 172 16.98 0.29 1.25
N ASN A 173 16.94 0.48 2.57
CA ASN A 173 17.89 -0.05 3.51
C ASN A 173 17.36 -1.36 4.13
N SER A 174 17.83 -2.52 3.66
CA SER A 174 17.37 -3.82 4.13
C SER A 174 17.66 -4.08 5.63
N SER A 175 18.61 -3.35 6.21
CA SER A 175 18.94 -3.45 7.64
C SER A 175 18.10 -2.50 8.51
N ALA A 176 17.41 -1.51 7.90
CA ALA A 176 16.58 -0.52 8.57
C ALA A 176 15.38 -0.16 7.68
N LEU A 177 14.46 -1.11 7.46
CA LEU A 177 13.29 -0.91 6.58
C LEU A 177 12.34 0.20 7.07
N GLY A 178 12.37 0.54 8.36
CA GLY A 178 11.57 1.63 8.93
C GLY A 178 12.24 2.98 8.96
N GLU A 179 13.41 3.16 8.32
CA GLU A 179 14.17 4.41 8.30
C GLU A 179 13.41 5.53 7.59
N ASP A 180 13.30 6.69 8.24
CA ASP A 180 12.68 7.91 7.71
C ASP A 180 13.69 8.78 6.98
N PHE A 181 13.43 9.07 5.72
CA PHE A 181 14.26 9.91 4.85
C PHE A 181 13.76 11.35 4.72
N SER A 182 12.75 11.76 5.47
CA SER A 182 12.21 13.13 5.45
C SER A 182 13.13 14.16 6.11
N GLY A 183 14.04 13.69 6.98
CA GLY A 183 14.88 14.52 7.82
C GLY A 183 14.29 14.85 9.20
N ASN A 184 13.13 14.27 9.53
CA ASN A 184 12.48 14.44 10.83
C ASN A 184 12.86 13.38 11.87
N ASP A 185 13.56 12.30 11.45
CA ASP A 185 13.90 11.14 12.27
C ASP A 185 12.64 10.43 12.86
N ASN A 186 11.54 10.44 12.12
CA ASN A 186 10.28 9.74 12.46
C ASN A 186 10.35 8.26 12.05
N ASP A 187 11.36 7.56 12.54
CA ASP A 187 11.62 6.15 12.24
C ASP A 187 10.53 5.22 12.74
N PHE A 188 10.23 4.19 11.95
CA PHE A 188 9.28 3.14 12.30
C PHE A 188 9.98 1.89 12.85
N THR A 189 9.46 1.37 13.96
CA THR A 189 9.88 0.07 14.46
C THR A 189 9.33 -1.03 13.56
N VAL A 190 10.22 -1.82 12.98
CA VAL A 190 9.88 -2.93 12.10
C VAL A 190 9.44 -4.15 12.91
N ALA A 191 8.32 -4.77 12.51
CA ALA A 191 7.83 -6.00 13.13
C ALA A 191 7.30 -6.98 12.07
N GLY A 192 7.75 -8.23 12.12
CA GLY A 192 7.28 -9.29 11.25
C GLY A 192 7.83 -9.31 9.83
N ILE A 193 8.67 -8.34 9.47
CA ILE A 193 9.42 -8.30 8.21
C ILE A 193 10.91 -8.16 8.50
N GLY A 194 11.76 -8.59 7.59
CA GLY A 194 13.22 -8.58 7.77
C GLY A 194 13.96 -8.32 6.46
N THR A 195 15.27 -8.46 6.49
CA THR A 195 16.18 -8.18 5.37
C THR A 195 15.78 -8.90 4.07
N PHE A 196 15.20 -10.10 4.17
CA PHE A 196 14.83 -10.91 3.01
C PHE A 196 13.48 -10.56 2.40
N ASP A 197 12.70 -9.69 3.05
CA ASP A 197 11.41 -9.22 2.55
C ASP A 197 11.57 -8.01 1.62
N GLN A 198 12.76 -7.42 1.59
CA GLN A 198 13.06 -6.38 0.62
C GLN A 198 13.18 -6.99 -0.79
N MET A 199 12.47 -6.40 -1.73
CA MET A 199 12.53 -6.77 -3.15
C MET A 199 13.03 -5.61 -4.01
N THR A 200 13.51 -5.94 -5.22
CA THR A 200 14.07 -4.97 -6.16
C THR A 200 13.05 -4.43 -7.14
N ASP A 201 11.87 -5.05 -7.26
CA ASP A 201 10.78 -4.56 -8.11
C ASP A 201 10.12 -3.33 -7.48
N THR A 202 10.00 -2.26 -8.25
CA THR A 202 9.44 -0.98 -7.81
C THR A 202 8.63 -0.33 -8.94
N PRO A 203 7.78 0.67 -8.66
CA PRO A 203 7.03 1.38 -9.70
C PRO A 203 7.90 2.00 -10.80
N THR A 204 9.15 2.35 -10.47
CA THR A 204 10.11 2.96 -11.42
C THR A 204 11.08 1.96 -12.04
N ASN A 205 11.13 0.74 -11.51
CA ASN A 205 11.99 -0.34 -11.99
C ASN A 205 11.20 -1.66 -11.97
N ASN A 206 10.09 -1.70 -12.70
CA ASN A 206 9.19 -2.85 -12.78
C ASN A 206 9.72 -3.84 -13.81
N PHE A 207 10.01 -5.06 -13.38
CA PHE A 207 10.50 -6.15 -14.22
C PHE A 207 9.66 -7.42 -14.02
N CYS A 208 9.90 -8.39 -14.88
CA CYS A 208 9.14 -9.63 -14.88
C CYS A 208 9.40 -10.45 -13.62
N THR A 209 8.33 -10.78 -12.92
CA THR A 209 8.34 -11.69 -11.78
C THR A 209 7.40 -12.88 -12.02
N ILE A 210 7.43 -13.84 -11.14
CA ILE A 210 6.47 -14.94 -11.13
C ILE A 210 5.10 -14.36 -10.73
N ASN A 211 4.04 -14.79 -11.43
CA ASN A 211 2.69 -14.30 -11.17
C ASN A 211 1.98 -15.14 -10.07
N PRO A 212 1.85 -14.63 -8.85
CA PRO A 212 1.22 -15.39 -7.76
C PRO A 212 -0.29 -15.55 -7.91
N LEU A 213 -0.90 -14.84 -8.85
CA LEU A 213 -2.34 -14.85 -9.06
C LEU A 213 -2.80 -15.88 -10.07
N TYR A 214 -1.91 -16.29 -10.96
CA TYR A 214 -2.26 -17.28 -11.96
C TYR A 214 -1.95 -18.68 -11.44
N ARG A 215 -2.99 -19.38 -11.06
CA ARG A 215 -2.88 -20.76 -10.59
C ARG A 215 -3.11 -21.80 -11.70
N GLY A 216 -3.26 -21.36 -12.95
CA GLY A 216 -3.53 -22.25 -14.08
C GLY A 216 -4.82 -23.07 -13.86
N ASP A 217 -4.88 -24.20 -14.53
CA ASP A 217 -6.01 -25.15 -14.46
C ASP A 217 -5.87 -26.15 -13.29
N GLN A 218 -5.01 -25.85 -12.32
CA GLN A 218 -4.64 -26.77 -11.26
C GLN A 218 -5.54 -26.60 -10.04
N THR A 219 -6.10 -27.68 -9.55
CA THR A 219 -7.11 -27.68 -8.47
C THR A 219 -6.53 -27.98 -7.07
N THR A 220 -5.22 -28.20 -6.95
CA THR A 220 -4.59 -28.57 -5.67
C THR A 220 -3.30 -27.80 -5.42
N ASP A 221 -3.13 -27.32 -4.20
CA ASP A 221 -1.95 -26.52 -3.77
C ASP A 221 -0.60 -27.25 -3.98
N ALA A 222 -0.59 -28.58 -3.95
CA ALA A 222 0.60 -29.39 -4.20
C ALA A 222 1.21 -29.22 -5.59
N LYS A 223 0.45 -28.72 -6.55
CA LYS A 223 0.89 -28.48 -7.93
C LYS A 223 1.38 -27.06 -8.21
N TYR A 224 1.11 -26.14 -7.29
CA TYR A 224 1.49 -24.73 -7.48
C TYR A 224 2.86 -24.40 -6.95
N GLY A 225 3.36 -25.19 -5.99
CA GLY A 225 4.55 -24.83 -5.28
C GLY A 225 4.41 -23.58 -4.42
N VAL A 226 5.50 -23.18 -3.81
CA VAL A 226 5.58 -21.97 -2.99
C VAL A 226 6.32 -20.89 -3.77
N ILE A 227 5.70 -19.73 -3.91
CA ILE A 227 6.33 -18.52 -4.45
C ILE A 227 6.84 -17.68 -3.29
N SER A 228 8.08 -17.25 -3.37
CA SER A 228 8.77 -16.50 -2.30
C SER A 228 9.79 -15.50 -2.87
N LYS A 229 10.48 -14.80 -1.99
CA LYS A 229 11.52 -13.80 -2.34
C LYS A 229 11.07 -12.77 -3.36
N GLY A 230 9.94 -12.13 -3.07
CA GLY A 230 9.42 -11.10 -3.95
C GLY A 230 8.96 -11.64 -5.31
N ASN A 231 8.37 -12.82 -5.32
CA ASN A 231 7.95 -13.52 -6.55
C ASN A 231 9.12 -13.87 -7.50
N LEU A 232 10.32 -13.98 -6.98
CA LEU A 232 11.51 -14.34 -7.75
C LEU A 232 11.96 -15.80 -7.56
N GLN A 233 11.37 -16.48 -6.58
CA GLN A 233 11.65 -17.91 -6.32
C GLN A 233 10.36 -18.70 -6.37
N HIS A 234 10.43 -19.85 -7.05
CA HIS A 234 9.37 -20.84 -7.08
C HIS A 234 9.91 -22.18 -6.64
N GLU A 235 9.27 -22.81 -5.66
CA GLU A 235 9.67 -24.10 -5.11
C GLU A 235 8.54 -25.11 -5.27
N PHE A 236 8.81 -26.22 -5.94
CA PHE A 236 7.90 -27.35 -6.05
C PHE A 236 8.23 -28.43 -5.03
N SER A 237 7.22 -28.93 -4.35
CA SER A 237 7.37 -30.03 -3.39
C SER A 237 6.82 -31.38 -3.88
N GLY A 238 6.36 -31.45 -5.12
CA GLY A 238 5.65 -32.61 -5.68
C GLY A 238 6.31 -33.24 -6.90
N SER A 239 5.93 -34.47 -7.22
CA SER A 239 6.39 -35.24 -8.38
C SER A 239 5.59 -34.99 -9.66
N THR A 240 4.79 -33.94 -9.71
CA THR A 240 3.94 -33.59 -10.86
C THR A 240 4.37 -32.26 -11.47
N ASP A 241 4.20 -32.16 -12.80
CA ASP A 241 4.52 -30.95 -13.54
C ASP A 241 3.73 -29.76 -13.00
N GLY A 242 4.44 -28.75 -12.52
CA GLY A 242 3.88 -27.48 -12.08
C GLY A 242 4.16 -26.39 -13.11
N GLN A 243 3.21 -25.48 -13.31
CA GLN A 243 3.37 -24.32 -14.18
C GLN A 243 3.29 -23.05 -13.37
N CYS A 244 4.21 -22.17 -13.63
CA CYS A 244 4.28 -20.88 -12.99
C CYS A 244 4.52 -19.79 -14.03
N PRO A 245 3.46 -19.15 -14.54
CA PRO A 245 3.61 -18.06 -15.50
C PRO A 245 4.20 -16.82 -14.83
N CYS A 246 4.83 -16.01 -15.65
CA CYS A 246 5.38 -14.73 -15.25
C CYS A 246 4.37 -13.60 -15.44
N THR A 247 4.65 -12.44 -14.83
CA THR A 247 3.82 -11.22 -14.92
C THR A 247 3.89 -10.58 -16.30
N HIS A 248 4.98 -10.79 -17.06
CA HIS A 248 5.13 -10.28 -18.42
C HIS A 248 4.96 -11.41 -19.46
N LYS A 249 4.27 -11.09 -20.51
CA LYS A 249 4.16 -11.95 -21.69
C LYS A 249 5.25 -11.58 -22.71
N THR A 250 5.97 -12.55 -23.23
CA THR A 250 6.89 -12.30 -24.34
C THR A 250 6.10 -11.80 -25.57
N PRO A 251 6.51 -10.69 -26.20
CA PRO A 251 5.87 -10.22 -27.43
C PRO A 251 5.97 -11.25 -28.57
N ALA A 252 5.03 -11.14 -29.51
CA ALA A 252 4.92 -12.08 -30.62
C ALA A 252 6.07 -11.97 -31.65
N SER A 253 6.89 -10.92 -31.57
CA SER A 253 7.99 -10.65 -32.50
C SER A 253 9.20 -10.06 -31.78
N GLY A 254 10.38 -10.19 -32.38
CA GLY A 254 11.63 -9.70 -31.82
C GLY A 254 12.49 -10.81 -31.18
N LYS A 255 13.60 -10.42 -30.62
CA LYS A 255 14.49 -11.30 -29.86
C LYS A 255 14.40 -10.94 -28.40
N TRP A 256 14.13 -11.94 -27.57
CA TRP A 256 13.90 -11.76 -26.14
C TRP A 256 14.85 -12.65 -25.36
N TYR A 257 15.29 -12.18 -24.20
CA TYR A 257 16.12 -12.91 -23.28
C TYR A 257 15.38 -13.00 -21.92
N PHE A 258 15.41 -14.17 -21.32
CA PHE A 258 15.04 -14.38 -19.92
C PHE A 258 16.03 -15.35 -19.28
N GLU A 259 16.18 -15.23 -17.99
CA GLU A 259 17.11 -16.06 -17.21
C GLU A 259 16.39 -16.66 -16.00
N TYR A 260 16.71 -17.88 -15.70
CA TYR A 260 16.32 -18.52 -14.44
C TYR A 260 17.43 -19.44 -13.95
N VAL A 261 17.53 -19.59 -12.63
CA VAL A 261 18.52 -20.45 -11.99
C VAL A 261 17.81 -21.59 -11.29
N ILE A 262 18.17 -22.82 -11.59
CA ILE A 262 17.69 -24.00 -10.85
C ILE A 262 18.61 -24.20 -9.65
N THR A 263 18.06 -24.04 -8.43
CA THR A 263 18.82 -24.11 -7.18
C THR A 263 18.65 -25.44 -6.43
N GLY A 264 17.71 -26.27 -6.83
CA GLY A 264 17.47 -27.60 -6.29
C GLY A 264 16.78 -28.47 -7.34
N GLY A 265 17.12 -29.72 -7.33
CA GLY A 265 16.53 -30.74 -8.18
C GLY A 265 16.98 -32.09 -7.66
N GLY A 266 16.03 -32.87 -7.24
CA GLY A 266 16.26 -34.23 -6.80
C GLY A 266 15.19 -35.15 -7.32
#